data_ad55cce8ee0760c0c3c483e92f0648dd
#
_entry.id   ad55cce8ee0760c0c3c483e92f0648dd
#
_cell.length_a   1.000
_cell.length_b   1.000
_cell.length_c   1.000
_cell.angle_alpha   90.00
_cell.angle_beta   90.00
_cell.angle_gamma   90.00
#
_symmetry.space_group_name_H-M   'P 1'
#
loop_
_entity.id
_entity.type
_entity.pdbx_description
1 polymer ?
#
loop_
_entity_poly.entity_id
_entity_poly.type
_entity_poly.pdbx_seq_one_letter_code
_entity_poly.pdbx_strand_id
1 'polypeptide(L)'
;MKFGMLYEMETPRPWHALSEYNIYWEALAQIELADRLGFDYVWEVEHHFLEEYSHSPAPEVFYGAVTQRTKNIRIAHGVRLLPFNFNHPIKVAEQAAVLDIMSNGRVDIGTGRSTTAQELDGFGVNYDRTRDEVKESLEIIVKAWTEEILEYDGKLLKVPPRRVVPKPIQKPHPPMWMACVAPDSYEIAGDRGLGVLSFSLNWEQVQKSMEQYRQASAQRSNQIPKVVNEEFAGLIICHVAENKEEEAIGLDGARWFMHNVAKLFEPLMVKNKLYSYEYLRNLMAMDLDPKDASDAELKEHHMVVVGNPDEVVRKLENFQKAGLSQVIMFKQAGRIPHQNIMRSIKRIGQYILPHFNPHRTIAVEENRFAA
;
A
#
# COMPACT_ATOMS: atom_id res chain seq x y z
N MET A 1 2.03 17.41 2.56
CA MET A 1 2.03 16.05 1.98
C MET A 1 2.17 15.04 3.12
N LYS A 2 1.43 13.92 3.10
CA LYS A 2 1.52 12.84 4.10
C LYS A 2 2.58 11.82 3.71
N PHE A 3 3.08 11.08 4.69
CA PHE A 3 4.17 10.10 4.53
C PHE A 3 3.77 8.76 5.13
N GLY A 4 3.66 7.75 4.28
CA GLY A 4 3.40 6.37 4.67
C GLY A 4 4.61 5.45 4.41
N MET A 5 4.65 4.32 5.08
CA MET A 5 5.57 3.23 4.78
C MET A 5 4.78 2.03 4.29
N LEU A 6 5.29 1.30 3.30
CA LEU A 6 4.71 0.05 2.81
C LEU A 6 5.58 -1.14 3.21
N TYR A 7 4.91 -2.22 3.56
CA TYR A 7 5.49 -3.52 3.86
C TYR A 7 4.87 -4.61 2.98
N GLU A 8 5.74 -5.28 2.22
CA GLU A 8 5.46 -6.50 1.46
C GLU A 8 5.91 -7.74 2.23
N MET A 9 6.73 -7.58 3.26
CA MET A 9 7.44 -8.64 3.96
C MET A 9 8.31 -9.46 3.02
N GLU A 10 9.11 -8.77 2.17
CA GLU A 10 10.03 -9.42 1.24
C GLU A 10 11.08 -10.26 1.95
N THR A 11 11.23 -11.50 1.50
CA THR A 11 12.15 -12.48 2.10
C THR A 11 13.01 -13.12 1.02
N PRO A 12 13.99 -12.39 0.46
CA PRO A 12 14.86 -12.89 -0.60
C PRO A 12 15.68 -14.10 -0.17
N ARG A 13 15.91 -15.06 -1.08
CA ARG A 13 16.77 -16.22 -0.84
C ARG A 13 18.26 -15.81 -0.75
N PRO A 14 19.13 -16.55 -0.01
CA PRO A 14 18.84 -17.83 0.67
C PRO A 14 18.12 -17.65 2.01
N TRP A 15 17.16 -18.53 2.28
CA TRP A 15 16.47 -18.55 3.57
C TRP A 15 17.25 -19.31 4.63
N HIS A 16 17.10 -18.91 5.87
CA HIS A 16 17.60 -19.61 7.06
C HIS A 16 16.46 -19.76 8.08
N ALA A 17 16.68 -20.51 9.14
CA ALA A 17 15.64 -20.88 10.10
C ALA A 17 14.88 -19.69 10.76
N LEU A 18 15.47 -18.49 10.76
CA LEU A 18 14.87 -17.28 11.34
C LEU A 18 14.47 -16.24 10.31
N SER A 19 14.53 -16.52 8.99
CA SER A 19 14.20 -15.52 7.96
C SER A 19 12.81 -14.94 8.14
N GLU A 20 11.80 -15.80 8.29
CA GLU A 20 10.41 -15.38 8.51
C GLU A 20 10.20 -14.71 9.88
N TYR A 21 10.85 -15.23 10.93
CA TYR A 21 10.83 -14.59 12.25
C TYR A 21 11.38 -13.15 12.18
N ASN A 22 12.55 -12.99 11.56
CA ASN A 22 13.21 -11.69 11.51
C ASN A 22 12.39 -10.66 10.74
N ILE A 23 11.81 -11.01 9.57
CA ILE A 23 11.11 -10.02 8.73
C ILE A 23 9.93 -9.39 9.48
N TYR A 24 9.17 -10.14 10.26
CA TYR A 24 8.05 -9.62 11.05
C TYR A 24 8.50 -8.77 12.24
N TRP A 25 9.49 -9.23 13.01
CA TRP A 25 9.98 -8.49 14.18
C TRP A 25 10.74 -7.23 13.79
N GLU A 26 11.49 -7.27 12.69
CA GLU A 26 12.17 -6.11 12.13
C GLU A 26 11.18 -5.08 11.59
N ALA A 27 10.13 -5.53 10.88
CA ALA A 27 9.05 -4.65 10.44
C ALA A 27 8.36 -3.95 11.62
N LEU A 28 8.04 -4.71 12.67
CA LEU A 28 7.41 -4.15 13.88
C LEU A 28 8.30 -3.09 14.53
N ALA A 29 9.61 -3.34 14.68
CA ALA A 29 10.56 -2.36 15.22
C ALA A 29 10.68 -1.10 14.35
N GLN A 30 10.66 -1.26 13.02
CA GLN A 30 10.66 -0.16 12.06
C GLN A 30 9.40 0.70 12.17
N ILE A 31 8.23 0.08 12.30
CA ILE A 31 6.94 0.76 12.45
C ILE A 31 6.87 1.53 13.78
N GLU A 32 7.35 0.95 14.88
CA GLU A 32 7.45 1.63 16.16
C GLU A 32 8.34 2.88 16.08
N LEU A 33 9.46 2.77 15.40
CA LEU A 33 10.34 3.92 15.17
C LEU A 33 9.64 5.00 14.35
N ALA A 34 8.94 4.61 13.28
CA ALA A 34 8.21 5.53 12.42
C ALA A 34 7.07 6.26 13.15
N ASP A 35 6.32 5.55 14.02
CA ASP A 35 5.30 6.16 14.87
C ASP A 35 5.88 7.26 15.76
N ARG A 36 7.03 6.99 16.43
CA ARG A 36 7.72 7.98 17.25
C ARG A 36 8.24 9.17 16.46
N LEU A 37 8.66 8.96 15.21
CA LEU A 37 9.17 10.02 14.33
C LEU A 37 8.07 10.79 13.60
N GLY A 38 6.80 10.36 13.77
CA GLY A 38 5.65 11.07 13.24
C GLY A 38 5.33 10.74 11.77
N PHE A 39 5.62 9.55 11.26
CA PHE A 39 5.03 9.10 10.01
C PHE A 39 3.50 9.05 10.13
N ASP A 40 2.80 9.32 9.02
CA ASP A 40 1.35 9.37 9.02
C ASP A 40 0.70 8.00 8.92
N TYR A 41 1.30 7.09 8.12
CA TYR A 41 0.71 5.80 7.78
C TYR A 41 1.73 4.66 7.78
N VAL A 42 1.26 3.48 8.16
CA VAL A 42 1.83 2.20 7.77
C VAL A 42 0.82 1.48 6.89
N TRP A 43 1.29 0.99 5.75
CA TRP A 43 0.56 0.20 4.77
C TRP A 43 1.14 -1.20 4.74
N GLU A 44 0.28 -2.22 4.73
CA GLU A 44 0.68 -3.61 4.54
C GLU A 44 -0.22 -4.26 3.50
N VAL A 45 0.38 -5.05 2.65
CA VAL A 45 -0.30 -5.80 1.61
C VAL A 45 -0.97 -7.07 2.15
N GLU A 46 -1.83 -7.68 1.34
CA GLU A 46 -2.21 -9.08 1.46
C GLU A 46 -1.77 -9.80 0.21
N HIS A 47 -0.79 -10.70 0.36
CA HIS A 47 -0.27 -11.53 -0.71
C HIS A 47 -0.11 -12.98 -0.30
N HIS A 48 -0.29 -13.88 -1.28
CA HIS A 48 -0.25 -15.32 -1.07
C HIS A 48 0.61 -16.00 -2.14
N PHE A 49 1.35 -17.04 -1.75
CA PHE A 49 2.16 -17.88 -2.67
C PHE A 49 3.32 -17.15 -3.39
N LEU A 50 3.69 -15.96 -2.95
CA LEU A 50 4.71 -15.13 -3.60
C LEU A 50 6.06 -15.23 -2.86
N GLU A 51 6.60 -16.44 -2.84
CA GLU A 51 7.76 -16.90 -2.04
C GLU A 51 8.79 -15.86 -1.58
N GLU A 52 9.50 -15.18 -2.50
CA GLU A 52 10.51 -14.19 -2.12
C GLU A 52 9.93 -12.78 -2.01
N TYR A 53 8.83 -12.53 -2.74
CA TYR A 53 8.27 -11.19 -2.87
C TYR A 53 7.43 -10.78 -1.65
N SER A 54 6.62 -11.71 -1.11
CA SER A 54 5.77 -11.33 0.03
C SER A 54 5.43 -12.51 0.95
N HIS A 55 5.73 -12.33 2.22
CA HIS A 55 5.30 -13.20 3.32
C HIS A 55 4.19 -12.53 4.17
N SER A 56 3.24 -11.82 3.54
CA SER A 56 2.14 -11.13 4.23
C SER A 56 0.75 -11.71 3.88
N PRO A 57 0.43 -12.94 4.33
CA PRO A 57 -0.86 -13.57 4.01
C PRO A 57 -2.01 -13.12 4.94
N ALA A 58 -1.72 -12.47 6.06
CA ALA A 58 -2.70 -12.15 7.10
C ALA A 58 -2.37 -10.81 7.79
N PRO A 59 -2.47 -9.68 7.06
CA PRO A 59 -2.09 -8.37 7.60
C PRO A 59 -2.87 -7.98 8.86
N GLU A 60 -4.10 -8.43 9.02
CA GLU A 60 -4.90 -8.18 10.22
C GLU A 60 -4.32 -8.81 11.50
N VAL A 61 -3.59 -9.93 11.36
CA VAL A 61 -2.92 -10.59 12.50
C VAL A 61 -1.69 -9.77 12.93
N PHE A 62 -0.86 -9.36 11.97
CA PHE A 62 0.30 -8.50 12.22
C PHE A 62 -0.14 -7.13 12.76
N TYR A 63 -1.16 -6.55 12.19
CA TYR A 63 -1.71 -5.27 12.66
C TYR A 63 -2.29 -5.34 14.07
N GLY A 64 -2.77 -6.50 14.51
CA GLY A 64 -3.12 -6.71 15.93
C GLY A 64 -1.94 -6.39 16.85
N ALA A 65 -0.71 -6.80 16.51
CA ALA A 65 0.49 -6.47 17.24
C ALA A 65 0.87 -4.97 17.08
N VAL A 66 0.81 -4.43 15.86
CA VAL A 66 1.11 -3.01 15.56
C VAL A 66 0.22 -2.07 16.37
N THR A 67 -1.09 -2.38 16.52
CA THR A 67 -2.03 -1.54 17.30
C THR A 67 -1.56 -1.31 18.72
N GLN A 68 -0.92 -2.31 19.34
CA GLN A 68 -0.47 -2.28 20.73
C GLN A 68 0.92 -1.64 20.92
N ARG A 69 1.68 -1.52 19.84
CA ARG A 69 3.05 -1.00 19.83
C ARG A 69 3.15 0.43 19.32
N THR A 70 2.07 0.98 18.77
CA THR A 70 2.00 2.31 18.17
C THR A 70 0.84 3.13 18.76
N LYS A 71 0.92 4.47 18.64
CA LYS A 71 -0.09 5.37 19.21
C LYS A 71 -0.72 6.33 18.20
N ASN A 72 0.04 6.76 17.19
CA ASN A 72 -0.34 7.87 16.31
C ASN A 72 -0.47 7.44 14.85
N ILE A 73 0.46 6.59 14.36
CA ILE A 73 0.51 6.15 12.96
C ILE A 73 -0.80 5.44 12.59
N ARG A 74 -1.38 5.82 11.44
CA ARG A 74 -2.56 5.14 10.91
C ARG A 74 -2.17 3.79 10.34
N ILE A 75 -3.03 2.83 10.49
CA ILE A 75 -2.84 1.42 10.13
C ILE A 75 -3.72 1.15 8.92
N ALA A 76 -3.10 0.91 7.78
CA ALA A 76 -3.79 0.93 6.51
C ALA A 76 -3.50 -0.33 5.67
N HIS A 77 -4.54 -0.96 5.16
CA HIS A 77 -4.36 -2.07 4.22
C HIS A 77 -4.00 -1.56 2.82
N GLY A 78 -2.91 -2.03 2.30
CA GLY A 78 -2.41 -1.63 1.00
C GLY A 78 -2.11 -2.77 0.02
N VAL A 79 -3.04 -3.74 -0.17
CA VAL A 79 -4.49 -3.72 0.02
C VAL A 79 -5.05 -5.03 0.60
N ARG A 80 -6.32 -5.04 1.03
CA ARG A 80 -7.09 -6.27 1.24
C ARG A 80 -7.64 -6.77 -0.08
N LEU A 81 -7.55 -8.08 -0.32
CA LEU A 81 -8.09 -8.71 -1.51
C LEU A 81 -9.59 -9.02 -1.32
N LEU A 82 -10.44 -8.42 -2.13
CA LEU A 82 -11.89 -8.50 -1.99
C LEU A 82 -12.64 -9.50 -2.88
N PRO A 83 -12.05 -10.16 -3.91
CA PRO A 83 -12.73 -11.28 -4.53
C PRO A 83 -13.08 -12.34 -3.48
N PHE A 84 -14.29 -12.91 -3.56
CA PHE A 84 -14.91 -13.68 -2.48
C PHE A 84 -14.12 -14.94 -2.05
N ASN A 85 -13.36 -15.52 -2.97
CA ASN A 85 -12.51 -16.67 -2.67
C ASN A 85 -11.29 -16.30 -1.80
N PHE A 86 -10.83 -15.04 -1.84
CA PHE A 86 -9.82 -14.56 -0.89
C PHE A 86 -10.47 -14.26 0.46
N ASN A 87 -11.47 -13.38 0.46
CA ASN A 87 -12.09 -12.89 1.68
C ASN A 87 -13.60 -12.68 1.53
N HIS A 88 -14.35 -13.22 2.44
CA HIS A 88 -15.77 -12.90 2.53
C HIS A 88 -15.96 -11.47 3.08
N PRO A 89 -16.75 -10.58 2.41
CA PRO A 89 -16.84 -9.15 2.77
C PRO A 89 -17.33 -8.89 4.19
N ILE A 90 -18.21 -9.72 4.74
CA ILE A 90 -18.62 -9.61 6.15
C ILE A 90 -17.42 -9.82 7.08
N LYS A 91 -16.59 -10.85 6.81
CA LYS A 91 -15.41 -11.11 7.62
C LYS A 91 -14.41 -9.96 7.56
N VAL A 92 -14.21 -9.36 6.39
CA VAL A 92 -13.39 -8.15 6.26
C VAL A 92 -13.94 -7.01 7.09
N ALA A 93 -15.26 -6.77 7.04
CA ALA A 93 -15.91 -5.72 7.82
C ALA A 93 -15.74 -5.92 9.34
N GLU A 94 -15.88 -7.16 9.82
CA GLU A 94 -15.71 -7.51 11.24
C GLU A 94 -14.26 -7.33 11.69
N GLN A 95 -13.28 -7.86 10.93
CA GLN A 95 -11.85 -7.72 11.23
C GLN A 95 -11.41 -6.26 11.25
N ALA A 96 -11.82 -5.47 10.26
CA ALA A 96 -11.51 -4.04 10.21
C ALA A 96 -12.12 -3.27 11.40
N ALA A 97 -13.35 -3.61 11.81
CA ALA A 97 -13.97 -3.00 12.97
C ALA A 97 -13.24 -3.34 14.28
N VAL A 98 -12.78 -4.58 14.44
CA VAL A 98 -11.96 -4.99 15.60
C VAL A 98 -10.63 -4.22 15.62
N LEU A 99 -9.92 -4.14 14.48
CA LEU A 99 -8.68 -3.38 14.41
C LEU A 99 -8.91 -1.88 14.66
N ASP A 100 -10.01 -1.32 14.17
CA ASP A 100 -10.36 0.07 14.40
C ASP A 100 -10.58 0.38 15.87
N ILE A 101 -11.28 -0.49 16.58
CA ILE A 101 -11.46 -0.40 18.03
C ILE A 101 -10.13 -0.51 18.75
N MET A 102 -9.32 -1.53 18.44
CA MET A 102 -8.05 -1.78 19.12
C MET A 102 -6.99 -0.71 18.85
N SER A 103 -7.05 -0.07 17.69
CA SER A 103 -6.16 1.03 17.31
C SER A 103 -6.64 2.40 17.77
N ASN A 104 -7.82 2.50 18.40
CA ASN A 104 -8.46 3.76 18.75
C ASN A 104 -8.73 4.66 17.52
N GLY A 105 -9.32 4.07 16.46
CA GLY A 105 -9.79 4.81 15.28
C GLY A 105 -8.70 5.17 14.27
N ARG A 106 -7.65 4.35 14.15
CA ARG A 106 -6.52 4.61 13.24
C ARG A 106 -6.53 3.75 11.97
N VAL A 107 -7.58 2.99 11.69
CA VAL A 107 -7.64 2.09 10.54
C VAL A 107 -8.06 2.81 9.27
N ASP A 108 -7.40 2.49 8.15
CA ASP A 108 -7.83 2.78 6.78
C ASP A 108 -7.92 1.48 5.98
N ILE A 109 -8.89 1.36 5.08
CA ILE A 109 -9.11 0.15 4.31
C ILE A 109 -8.82 0.40 2.84
N GLY A 110 -7.64 -0.01 2.39
CA GLY A 110 -7.32 -0.11 0.98
C GLY A 110 -7.75 -1.47 0.42
N THR A 111 -8.27 -1.48 -0.78
CA THR A 111 -8.91 -2.65 -1.40
C THR A 111 -8.37 -2.93 -2.79
N GLY A 112 -8.32 -4.21 -3.15
CA GLY A 112 -7.83 -4.65 -4.44
C GLY A 112 -8.43 -5.98 -4.89
N ARG A 113 -7.99 -6.48 -6.07
CA ARG A 113 -8.52 -7.69 -6.69
C ARG A 113 -7.48 -8.78 -6.99
N SER A 114 -6.21 -8.58 -6.59
CA SER A 114 -5.01 -9.26 -7.04
C SER A 114 -4.65 -8.98 -8.51
N THR A 115 -3.36 -9.10 -8.79
CA THR A 115 -2.74 -8.93 -10.12
C THR A 115 -1.73 -10.03 -10.41
N THR A 116 -1.75 -11.14 -9.66
CA THR A 116 -0.85 -12.27 -9.86
C THR A 116 -1.61 -13.55 -10.20
N ALA A 117 -1.09 -14.31 -11.15
CA ALA A 117 -1.71 -15.59 -11.52
C ALA A 117 -1.61 -16.62 -10.39
N GLN A 118 -0.49 -16.59 -9.63
CA GLN A 118 -0.27 -17.52 -8.51
C GLN A 118 -1.38 -17.40 -7.46
N GLU A 119 -1.78 -16.18 -7.12
CA GLU A 119 -2.83 -15.93 -6.13
C GLU A 119 -4.22 -16.30 -6.68
N LEU A 120 -4.53 -15.81 -7.89
CA LEU A 120 -5.84 -16.03 -8.50
C LEU A 120 -6.11 -17.51 -8.74
N ASP A 121 -5.14 -18.26 -9.30
CA ASP A 121 -5.24 -19.71 -9.52
C ASP A 121 -5.24 -20.46 -8.19
N GLY A 122 -4.38 -20.08 -7.24
CA GLY A 122 -4.24 -20.73 -5.94
C GLY A 122 -5.52 -20.72 -5.11
N PHE A 123 -6.32 -19.67 -5.21
CA PHE A 123 -7.63 -19.57 -4.55
C PHE A 123 -8.82 -19.89 -5.48
N GLY A 124 -8.57 -20.29 -6.73
CA GLY A 124 -9.62 -20.60 -7.69
C GLY A 124 -10.52 -19.39 -8.00
N VAL A 125 -9.93 -18.21 -8.06
CA VAL A 125 -10.66 -16.96 -8.33
C VAL A 125 -11.04 -16.88 -9.80
N ASN A 126 -12.27 -16.53 -10.08
CA ASN A 126 -12.72 -16.27 -11.45
C ASN A 126 -12.26 -14.88 -11.89
N TYR A 127 -11.29 -14.81 -12.80
CA TYR A 127 -10.67 -13.58 -13.30
C TYR A 127 -11.68 -12.56 -13.85
N ASP A 128 -12.71 -13.03 -14.56
CA ASP A 128 -13.71 -12.17 -15.21
C ASP A 128 -14.67 -11.52 -14.22
N ARG A 129 -14.79 -12.08 -13.01
CA ARG A 129 -15.73 -11.61 -11.98
C ARG A 129 -15.10 -10.73 -10.93
N THR A 130 -13.76 -10.63 -10.89
CA THR A 130 -13.03 -9.93 -9.83
C THR A 130 -13.49 -8.48 -9.62
N ARG A 131 -13.82 -7.76 -10.69
CA ARG A 131 -14.31 -6.36 -10.60
C ARG A 131 -15.70 -6.26 -9.99
N ASP A 132 -16.60 -7.15 -10.38
CA ASP A 132 -17.97 -7.22 -9.85
C ASP A 132 -17.96 -7.67 -8.39
N GLU A 133 -17.13 -8.66 -8.06
CA GLU A 133 -16.97 -9.16 -6.68
C GLU A 133 -16.40 -8.07 -5.75
N VAL A 134 -15.40 -7.31 -6.20
CA VAL A 134 -14.87 -6.17 -5.44
C VAL A 134 -15.94 -5.10 -5.22
N LYS A 135 -16.76 -4.80 -6.24
CA LYS A 135 -17.84 -3.81 -6.11
C LYS A 135 -18.87 -4.25 -5.06
N GLU A 136 -19.38 -5.48 -5.16
CA GLU A 136 -20.35 -6.00 -4.19
C GLU A 136 -19.75 -6.11 -2.78
N SER A 137 -18.46 -6.50 -2.68
CA SER A 137 -17.75 -6.52 -1.39
C SER A 137 -17.70 -5.13 -0.74
N LEU A 138 -17.36 -4.09 -1.48
CA LEU A 138 -17.32 -2.72 -0.96
C LEU A 138 -18.71 -2.27 -0.47
N GLU A 139 -19.76 -2.55 -1.22
CA GLU A 139 -21.13 -2.23 -0.85
C GLU A 139 -21.56 -2.95 0.45
N ILE A 140 -21.27 -4.24 0.54
CA ILE A 140 -21.56 -5.05 1.73
C ILE A 140 -20.78 -4.55 2.95
N ILE A 141 -19.48 -4.25 2.80
CA ILE A 141 -18.63 -3.74 3.87
C ILE A 141 -19.18 -2.43 4.43
N VAL A 142 -19.52 -1.47 3.58
CA VAL A 142 -20.08 -0.18 4.00
C VAL A 142 -21.41 -0.37 4.73
N LYS A 143 -22.30 -1.19 4.20
CA LYS A 143 -23.58 -1.51 4.86
C LYS A 143 -23.36 -2.19 6.21
N ALA A 144 -22.44 -3.17 6.26
CA ALA A 144 -22.09 -3.89 7.49
C ALA A 144 -21.62 -2.92 8.60
N TRP A 145 -20.94 -1.84 8.27
CA TRP A 145 -20.49 -0.84 9.26
C TRP A 145 -21.56 0.18 9.64
N THR A 146 -22.43 0.56 8.70
CA THR A 146 -23.32 1.73 8.85
C THR A 146 -24.77 1.40 9.14
N GLU A 147 -25.24 0.20 8.76
CA GLU A 147 -26.62 -0.22 8.97
C GLU A 147 -26.75 -1.09 10.22
N GLU A 148 -27.88 -0.98 10.93
CA GLU A 148 -28.13 -1.82 12.11
C GLU A 148 -28.29 -3.29 11.73
N ILE A 149 -29.07 -3.52 10.66
CA ILE A 149 -29.28 -4.83 10.05
C ILE A 149 -28.75 -4.76 8.63
N LEU A 150 -27.72 -5.57 8.33
CA LEU A 150 -27.25 -5.78 6.98
C LEU A 150 -28.21 -6.73 6.26
N GLU A 151 -28.73 -6.26 5.14
CA GLU A 151 -29.37 -7.10 4.11
C GLU A 151 -28.81 -6.71 2.75
N TYR A 152 -28.45 -7.69 1.93
CA TYR A 152 -27.89 -7.47 0.62
C TYR A 152 -28.37 -8.53 -0.39
N ASP A 153 -29.00 -8.08 -1.47
CA ASP A 153 -29.45 -8.93 -2.58
C ASP A 153 -28.68 -8.57 -3.86
N GLY A 154 -27.41 -8.98 -3.91
CA GLY A 154 -26.53 -8.73 -5.04
C GLY A 154 -26.69 -9.77 -6.15
N LYS A 155 -26.04 -9.48 -7.29
CA LYS A 155 -25.97 -10.39 -8.43
C LYS A 155 -25.15 -11.65 -8.13
N LEU A 156 -24.06 -11.47 -7.36
CA LEU A 156 -23.07 -12.51 -7.07
C LEU A 156 -23.16 -13.03 -5.64
N LEU A 157 -23.52 -12.17 -4.68
CA LEU A 157 -23.62 -12.56 -3.27
C LEU A 157 -24.94 -12.07 -2.67
N LYS A 158 -25.59 -12.96 -1.93
CA LYS A 158 -26.81 -12.64 -1.17
C LYS A 158 -26.54 -12.81 0.31
N VAL A 159 -26.89 -11.80 1.09
CA VAL A 159 -26.79 -11.80 2.54
C VAL A 159 -28.17 -11.58 3.14
N PRO A 160 -28.78 -12.61 3.78
CA PRO A 160 -30.04 -12.43 4.46
C PRO A 160 -29.88 -11.48 5.66
N PRO A 161 -30.95 -10.87 6.18
CA PRO A 161 -30.88 -9.91 7.28
C PRO A 161 -30.04 -10.41 8.46
N ARG A 162 -28.99 -9.66 8.82
CA ARG A 162 -28.04 -9.99 9.91
C ARG A 162 -27.59 -8.73 10.63
N ARG A 163 -27.39 -8.84 11.93
CA ARG A 163 -26.66 -7.83 12.71
C ARG A 163 -25.18 -8.16 12.67
N VAL A 164 -24.39 -7.34 11.98
CA VAL A 164 -22.92 -7.47 11.93
C VAL A 164 -22.31 -6.69 13.08
N VAL A 165 -21.50 -7.33 13.90
CA VAL A 165 -20.83 -6.76 15.07
C VAL A 165 -19.40 -7.28 15.17
N PRO A 166 -18.46 -6.45 15.72
CA PRO A 166 -18.64 -5.09 16.19
C PRO A 166 -18.78 -4.07 15.06
N LYS A 167 -19.09 -2.82 15.42
CA LYS A 167 -19.00 -1.69 14.49
C LYS A 167 -17.71 -0.92 14.75
N PRO A 168 -17.09 -0.31 13.72
CA PRO A 168 -15.90 0.53 13.92
C PRO A 168 -16.23 1.75 14.78
N ILE A 169 -15.23 2.28 15.50
CA ILE A 169 -15.39 3.52 16.27
C ILE A 169 -15.34 4.77 15.39
N GLN A 170 -14.61 4.74 14.28
CA GLN A 170 -14.66 5.81 13.27
C GLN A 170 -16.08 5.90 12.67
N LYS A 171 -16.61 7.10 12.58
CA LYS A 171 -17.98 7.33 12.08
C LYS A 171 -17.97 8.23 10.82
N PRO A 172 -18.75 7.85 9.82
CA PRO A 172 -19.65 6.70 9.75
C PRO A 172 -18.90 5.37 9.57
N HIS A 173 -17.65 5.36 9.09
CA HIS A 173 -16.79 4.21 8.89
C HIS A 173 -15.32 4.65 8.67
N PRO A 174 -14.33 3.72 8.72
CA PRO A 174 -12.94 4.01 8.34
C PRO A 174 -12.82 4.53 6.91
N PRO A 175 -11.80 5.37 6.60
CA PRO A 175 -11.52 5.81 5.23
C PRO A 175 -11.25 4.61 4.31
N MET A 176 -11.75 4.71 3.07
CA MET A 176 -11.64 3.63 2.09
C MET A 176 -10.81 4.06 0.88
N TRP A 177 -9.98 3.13 0.38
CA TRP A 177 -9.06 3.35 -0.72
C TRP A 177 -9.15 2.20 -1.72
N MET A 178 -8.67 2.44 -2.93
CA MET A 178 -8.60 1.44 -4.00
C MET A 178 -7.22 1.44 -4.66
N ALA A 179 -6.64 0.25 -4.85
CA ALA A 179 -5.44 0.09 -5.66
C ALA A 179 -5.74 0.38 -7.13
N CYS A 180 -4.98 1.30 -7.70
CA CYS A 180 -5.13 1.75 -9.08
C CYS A 180 -3.82 1.55 -9.84
N VAL A 181 -3.88 0.69 -10.86
CA VAL A 181 -2.77 0.39 -11.78
C VAL A 181 -3.25 0.52 -13.22
N ALA A 182 -4.44 -0.05 -13.53
CA ALA A 182 -5.07 0.09 -14.84
C ALA A 182 -5.59 1.52 -15.04
N PRO A 183 -5.50 2.10 -16.25
CA PRO A 183 -5.97 3.46 -16.52
C PRO A 183 -7.42 3.72 -16.09
N ASP A 184 -8.32 2.77 -16.35
CA ASP A 184 -9.74 2.86 -15.98
C ASP A 184 -10.00 2.74 -14.46
N SER A 185 -9.05 2.21 -13.70
CA SER A 185 -9.20 2.08 -12.24
C SER A 185 -9.21 3.43 -11.52
N TYR A 186 -8.55 4.43 -12.07
CA TYR A 186 -8.55 5.79 -11.51
C TYR A 186 -9.92 6.48 -11.69
N GLU A 187 -10.56 6.30 -12.84
CA GLU A 187 -11.92 6.76 -13.08
C GLU A 187 -12.92 6.07 -12.16
N ILE A 188 -12.79 4.74 -12.01
CA ILE A 188 -13.61 3.94 -11.09
C ILE A 188 -13.46 4.41 -9.64
N ALA A 189 -12.24 4.68 -9.18
CA ALA A 189 -12.00 5.17 -7.82
C ALA A 189 -12.64 6.53 -7.58
N GLY A 190 -12.51 7.48 -8.53
CA GLY A 190 -13.11 8.80 -8.47
C GLY A 190 -14.65 8.75 -8.46
N ASP A 191 -15.25 7.99 -9.36
CA ASP A 191 -16.72 7.83 -9.45
C ASP A 191 -17.30 7.10 -8.21
N ARG A 192 -16.53 6.20 -7.59
CA ARG A 192 -16.94 5.52 -6.36
C ARG A 192 -16.66 6.31 -5.08
N GLY A 193 -15.90 7.40 -5.13
CA GLY A 193 -15.55 8.19 -3.94
C GLY A 193 -14.49 7.56 -3.05
N LEU A 194 -13.58 6.78 -3.65
CA LEU A 194 -12.48 6.08 -2.97
C LEU A 194 -11.17 6.86 -3.14
N GLY A 195 -10.32 6.86 -2.12
CA GLY A 195 -8.94 7.31 -2.27
C GLY A 195 -8.15 6.38 -3.20
N VAL A 196 -7.10 6.90 -3.80
CA VAL A 196 -6.25 6.18 -4.75
C VAL A 196 -4.96 5.74 -4.11
N LEU A 197 -4.64 4.45 -4.25
CA LEU A 197 -3.32 3.88 -4.03
C LEU A 197 -2.71 3.60 -5.41
N SER A 198 -1.88 4.52 -5.90
CA SER A 198 -1.32 4.47 -7.24
C SER A 198 0.00 3.72 -7.26
N PHE A 199 0.07 2.73 -8.15
CA PHE A 199 1.32 2.10 -8.58
C PHE A 199 1.53 2.41 -10.05
N SER A 200 2.49 3.29 -10.37
CA SER A 200 2.81 3.65 -11.75
C SER A 200 4.30 3.83 -11.92
N LEU A 201 4.83 3.23 -12.97
CA LEU A 201 6.25 3.28 -13.34
C LEU A 201 6.60 4.50 -14.21
N ASN A 202 5.61 5.28 -14.65
CA ASN A 202 5.80 6.42 -15.55
C ASN A 202 5.16 7.70 -14.98
N TRP A 203 5.97 8.77 -14.92
CA TRP A 203 5.53 10.06 -14.35
C TRP A 203 4.41 10.74 -15.14
N GLU A 204 4.45 10.69 -16.46
CA GLU A 204 3.41 11.27 -17.31
C GLU A 204 2.08 10.53 -17.08
N GLN A 205 2.16 9.22 -16.88
CA GLN A 205 0.98 8.42 -16.56
C GLN A 205 0.41 8.78 -15.19
N VAL A 206 1.25 9.05 -14.19
CA VAL A 206 0.77 9.52 -12.86
C VAL A 206 -0.04 10.81 -13.03
N GLN A 207 0.48 11.79 -13.78
CA GLN A 207 -0.21 13.06 -14.00
C GLN A 207 -1.55 12.86 -14.74
N LYS A 208 -1.55 12.07 -15.80
CA LYS A 208 -2.76 11.72 -16.56
C LYS A 208 -3.79 11.01 -15.68
N SER A 209 -3.36 10.06 -14.87
CA SER A 209 -4.23 9.30 -13.96
C SER A 209 -4.85 10.18 -12.88
N MET A 210 -4.08 11.15 -12.38
CA MET A 210 -4.61 12.15 -11.42
C MET A 210 -5.69 13.01 -12.06
N GLU A 211 -5.51 13.43 -13.31
CA GLU A 211 -6.50 14.21 -14.04
C GLU A 211 -7.78 13.39 -14.27
N GLN A 212 -7.65 12.14 -14.73
CA GLN A 212 -8.78 11.21 -14.91
C GLN A 212 -9.56 11.01 -13.60
N TYR A 213 -8.84 10.78 -12.49
CA TYR A 213 -9.44 10.65 -11.16
C TYR A 213 -10.23 11.90 -10.76
N ARG A 214 -9.64 13.09 -10.92
CA ARG A 214 -10.29 14.36 -10.57
C ARG A 214 -11.55 14.63 -11.41
N GLN A 215 -11.49 14.35 -12.71
CA GLN A 215 -12.64 14.49 -13.60
C GLN A 215 -13.78 13.55 -13.19
N ALA A 216 -13.48 12.28 -12.94
CA ALA A 216 -14.46 11.31 -12.47
C ALA A 216 -15.02 11.67 -11.09
N SER A 217 -14.19 12.17 -10.17
CA SER A 217 -14.62 12.65 -8.85
C SER A 217 -15.61 13.82 -8.95
N ALA A 218 -15.36 14.75 -9.87
CA ALA A 218 -16.24 15.89 -10.09
C ALA A 218 -17.60 15.51 -10.70
N GLN A 219 -17.68 14.38 -11.41
CA GLN A 219 -18.88 13.86 -12.07
C GLN A 219 -19.47 12.62 -11.38
N ARG A 220 -19.08 12.36 -10.13
CA ARG A 220 -19.40 11.17 -9.36
C ARG A 220 -20.88 10.83 -9.38
N SER A 221 -21.20 9.58 -9.71
CA SER A 221 -22.56 9.05 -9.77
C SER A 221 -22.76 7.70 -9.04
N ASN A 222 -21.68 6.98 -8.76
CA ASN A 222 -21.71 5.64 -8.17
C ASN A 222 -20.98 5.57 -6.82
N GLN A 223 -21.17 6.57 -5.97
CA GLN A 223 -20.53 6.62 -4.65
C GLN A 223 -20.91 5.42 -3.79
N ILE A 224 -19.90 4.74 -3.22
CA ILE A 224 -20.09 3.59 -2.32
C ILE A 224 -19.92 3.99 -0.85
N PRO A 225 -18.78 4.59 -0.42
CA PRO A 225 -18.59 5.01 0.97
C PRO A 225 -19.54 6.14 1.35
N LYS A 226 -19.94 6.22 2.61
CA LYS A 226 -20.79 7.32 3.12
C LYS A 226 -20.02 8.65 3.21
N VAL A 227 -18.68 8.57 3.37
CA VAL A 227 -17.76 9.72 3.35
C VAL A 227 -16.74 9.47 2.26
N VAL A 228 -16.65 10.43 1.35
CA VAL A 228 -15.70 10.39 0.23
C VAL A 228 -14.28 10.56 0.74
N ASN A 229 -13.36 9.79 0.15
CA ASN A 229 -11.94 9.96 0.31
C ASN A 229 -11.34 10.47 -1.01
N GLU A 230 -10.85 11.71 -1.03
CA GLU A 230 -10.27 12.34 -2.24
C GLU A 230 -8.73 12.35 -2.24
N GLU A 231 -8.12 11.56 -1.38
CA GLU A 231 -6.67 11.43 -1.30
C GLU A 231 -6.11 10.64 -2.48
N PHE A 232 -4.94 11.06 -2.96
CA PHE A 232 -4.19 10.36 -4.00
C PHE A 232 -2.78 10.06 -3.48
N ALA A 233 -2.51 8.80 -3.21
CA ALA A 233 -1.23 8.31 -2.72
C ALA A 233 -0.44 7.62 -3.84
N GLY A 234 0.87 7.90 -3.91
CA GLY A 234 1.78 7.25 -4.86
C GLY A 234 2.86 6.43 -4.17
N LEU A 235 3.12 5.23 -4.71
CA LEU A 235 4.18 4.35 -4.23
C LEU A 235 5.55 4.81 -4.75
N ILE A 236 6.54 4.80 -3.86
CA ILE A 236 7.96 5.03 -4.17
C ILE A 236 8.85 4.06 -3.43
N ILE A 237 10.00 3.73 -4.03
CA ILE A 237 11.08 2.99 -3.35
C ILE A 237 12.00 4.04 -2.73
N CYS A 238 12.04 4.13 -1.41
CA CYS A 238 12.73 5.24 -0.74
C CYS A 238 13.81 4.76 0.22
N HIS A 239 15.05 5.25 0.01
CA HIS A 239 16.15 5.02 0.93
C HIS A 239 17.00 6.28 1.08
N VAL A 240 17.02 6.86 2.30
CA VAL A 240 17.85 8.04 2.60
C VAL A 240 19.21 7.58 3.12
N ALA A 241 20.24 7.84 2.33
CA ALA A 241 21.62 7.43 2.56
C ALA A 241 22.48 8.58 3.10
N GLU A 242 23.51 8.24 3.85
CA GLU A 242 24.52 9.20 4.32
C GLU A 242 25.74 9.25 3.41
N ASN A 243 26.05 8.12 2.77
CA ASN A 243 27.23 7.94 1.95
C ASN A 243 26.93 7.03 0.74
N LYS A 244 27.90 6.88 -0.15
CA LYS A 244 27.77 6.12 -1.38
C LYS A 244 27.54 4.60 -1.17
N GLU A 245 28.05 4.03 -0.07
CA GLU A 245 27.83 2.64 0.26
C GLU A 245 26.35 2.39 0.62
N GLU A 246 25.77 3.23 1.48
CA GLU A 246 24.35 3.13 1.81
C GLU A 246 23.46 3.46 0.61
N GLU A 247 23.87 4.38 -0.27
CA GLU A 247 23.16 4.69 -1.51
C GLU A 247 23.12 3.46 -2.43
N ALA A 248 24.26 2.78 -2.62
CA ALA A 248 24.34 1.56 -3.43
C ALA A 248 23.44 0.45 -2.87
N ILE A 249 23.39 0.27 -1.55
CA ILE A 249 22.48 -0.68 -0.90
C ILE A 249 21.00 -0.35 -1.23
N GLY A 250 20.63 0.92 -1.17
CA GLY A 250 19.27 1.35 -1.51
C GLY A 250 18.90 1.13 -2.98
N LEU A 251 19.85 1.40 -3.89
CA LEU A 251 19.68 1.18 -5.33
C LEU A 251 19.59 -0.31 -5.68
N ASP A 252 20.39 -1.16 -5.02
CA ASP A 252 20.30 -2.61 -5.20
C ASP A 252 18.94 -3.16 -4.75
N GLY A 253 18.42 -2.67 -3.64
CA GLY A 253 17.05 -2.98 -3.19
C GLY A 253 16.00 -2.56 -4.21
N ALA A 254 16.11 -1.35 -4.78
CA ALA A 254 15.19 -0.87 -5.81
C ALA A 254 15.26 -1.75 -7.07
N ARG A 255 16.46 -2.12 -7.52
CA ARG A 255 16.70 -3.01 -8.65
C ARG A 255 16.05 -4.37 -8.43
N TRP A 256 16.24 -4.94 -7.25
CA TRP A 256 15.65 -6.22 -6.88
C TRP A 256 14.12 -6.18 -6.91
N PHE A 257 13.52 -5.18 -6.30
CA PHE A 257 12.07 -5.01 -6.26
C PHE A 257 11.47 -4.89 -7.66
N MET A 258 11.98 -3.97 -8.48
CA MET A 258 11.45 -3.72 -9.82
C MET A 258 11.58 -4.95 -10.71
N HIS A 259 12.69 -5.70 -10.63
CA HIS A 259 12.88 -6.93 -11.39
C HIS A 259 11.90 -8.03 -10.96
N ASN A 260 11.63 -8.19 -9.64
CA ASN A 260 10.71 -9.21 -9.15
C ASN A 260 9.25 -8.87 -9.45
N VAL A 261 8.85 -7.61 -9.36
CA VAL A 261 7.52 -7.16 -9.79
C VAL A 261 7.29 -7.51 -11.27
N ALA A 262 8.27 -7.29 -12.13
CA ALA A 262 8.18 -7.67 -13.54
C ALA A 262 7.87 -9.16 -13.71
N LYS A 263 8.59 -10.01 -13.00
CA LYS A 263 8.37 -11.47 -13.03
C LYS A 263 7.00 -11.90 -12.51
N LEU A 264 6.46 -11.21 -11.50
CA LEU A 264 5.15 -11.54 -10.94
C LEU A 264 4.02 -11.32 -11.95
N PHE A 265 4.13 -10.28 -12.77
CA PHE A 265 3.10 -9.94 -13.75
C PHE A 265 3.21 -10.75 -15.05
N GLU A 266 4.38 -11.29 -15.37
CA GLU A 266 4.62 -12.03 -16.62
C GLU A 266 3.62 -13.18 -16.87
N PRO A 267 3.26 -14.04 -15.90
CA PRO A 267 2.31 -15.13 -16.13
C PRO A 267 0.92 -14.65 -16.57
N LEU A 268 0.43 -13.53 -16.04
CA LEU A 268 -0.84 -12.94 -16.47
C LEU A 268 -0.77 -12.35 -17.87
N MET A 269 0.38 -11.77 -18.24
CA MET A 269 0.58 -11.22 -19.57
C MET A 269 0.60 -12.30 -20.67
N VAL A 270 1.17 -13.48 -20.34
CA VAL A 270 1.34 -14.58 -21.31
C VAL A 270 0.10 -15.48 -21.37
N LYS A 271 -0.47 -15.85 -20.21
CA LYS A 271 -1.56 -16.82 -20.10
C LYS A 271 -2.94 -16.26 -20.44
N ASN A 272 -3.19 -14.99 -20.13
CA ASN A 272 -4.54 -14.44 -20.16
C ASN A 272 -4.67 -13.28 -21.13
N LYS A 273 -5.41 -13.53 -22.22
CA LYS A 273 -5.89 -12.50 -23.15
C LYS A 273 -7.07 -11.69 -22.56
N LEU A 274 -7.24 -11.67 -21.24
CA LEU A 274 -8.35 -10.99 -20.62
C LEU A 274 -8.13 -9.49 -20.61
N TYR A 275 -9.05 -8.77 -21.20
CA TYR A 275 -9.03 -7.31 -21.33
C TYR A 275 -8.79 -6.61 -19.98
N SER A 276 -9.36 -7.15 -18.89
CA SER A 276 -9.23 -6.56 -17.55
C SER A 276 -7.81 -6.55 -16.97
N TYR A 277 -6.86 -7.29 -17.58
CA TYR A 277 -5.44 -7.34 -17.17
C TYR A 277 -4.48 -6.96 -18.31
N GLU A 278 -4.98 -6.56 -19.46
CA GLU A 278 -4.16 -6.21 -20.63
C GLU A 278 -3.20 -5.04 -20.35
N TYR A 279 -3.58 -4.12 -19.47
CA TYR A 279 -2.76 -2.98 -19.06
C TYR A 279 -1.40 -3.38 -18.45
N LEU A 280 -1.27 -4.59 -17.89
CA LEU A 280 0.00 -5.09 -17.35
C LEU A 280 1.09 -5.17 -18.42
N ARG A 281 0.74 -5.44 -19.68
CA ARG A 281 1.69 -5.42 -20.79
C ARG A 281 2.30 -4.05 -20.99
N ASN A 282 1.49 -2.99 -20.89
CA ASN A 282 1.95 -1.62 -21.07
C ASN A 282 2.73 -1.13 -19.82
N LEU A 283 2.35 -1.61 -18.64
CA LEU A 283 3.05 -1.29 -17.40
C LEU A 283 4.49 -1.83 -17.42
N MET A 284 4.67 -3.03 -18.01
CA MET A 284 5.95 -3.75 -18.02
C MET A 284 6.77 -3.52 -19.29
N ALA A 285 6.28 -2.71 -20.24
CA ALA A 285 7.05 -2.30 -21.41
C ALA A 285 8.17 -1.31 -21.01
N MET A 286 9.10 -1.80 -20.19
CA MET A 286 10.37 -1.12 -19.91
C MET A 286 11.37 -1.55 -21.01
N ASP A 287 12.07 -0.60 -21.55
CA ASP A 287 13.08 -0.85 -22.61
C ASP A 287 14.29 -1.64 -22.08
N LEU A 288 14.44 -1.73 -20.76
CA LEU A 288 15.56 -2.39 -20.07
C LEU A 288 15.05 -3.21 -18.89
N ASP A 289 15.58 -4.43 -18.68
CA ASP A 289 15.35 -5.19 -17.44
C ASP A 289 15.96 -4.40 -16.26
N PRO A 290 15.19 -4.12 -15.21
CA PRO A 290 15.70 -3.37 -14.06
C PRO A 290 16.98 -3.92 -13.44
N LYS A 291 17.24 -5.24 -13.55
CA LYS A 291 18.48 -5.85 -13.05
C LYS A 291 19.73 -5.37 -13.81
N ASP A 292 19.59 -4.98 -15.06
CA ASP A 292 20.69 -4.54 -15.95
C ASP A 292 20.82 -2.99 -15.98
N ALA A 293 19.90 -2.27 -15.32
CA ALA A 293 19.93 -0.81 -15.24
C ALA A 293 21.11 -0.31 -14.41
N SER A 294 21.79 0.71 -14.91
CA SER A 294 22.83 1.43 -14.15
C SER A 294 22.23 2.20 -12.96
N ASP A 295 23.03 2.53 -11.98
CA ASP A 295 22.61 3.34 -10.84
C ASP A 295 22.07 4.72 -11.27
N ALA A 296 22.62 5.31 -12.32
CA ALA A 296 22.17 6.58 -12.88
C ALA A 296 20.74 6.45 -13.47
N GLU A 297 20.49 5.43 -14.30
CA GLU A 297 19.19 5.17 -14.88
C GLU A 297 18.12 4.88 -13.81
N LEU A 298 18.47 4.09 -12.77
CA LEU A 298 17.57 3.87 -11.64
C LEU A 298 17.25 5.19 -10.90
N LYS A 299 18.26 6.04 -10.67
CA LYS A 299 18.05 7.33 -10.01
C LYS A 299 17.22 8.31 -10.84
N GLU A 300 17.22 8.20 -12.16
CA GLU A 300 16.32 9.00 -13.03
C GLU A 300 14.87 8.52 -12.92
N HIS A 301 14.65 7.24 -12.62
CA HIS A 301 13.30 6.70 -12.49
C HIS A 301 12.55 7.38 -11.32
N HIS A 302 11.33 7.87 -11.59
CA HIS A 302 10.57 8.67 -10.62
C HIS A 302 10.23 7.89 -9.32
N MET A 303 9.95 6.58 -9.42
CA MET A 303 9.67 5.75 -8.24
C MET A 303 10.88 5.50 -7.37
N VAL A 304 12.12 5.65 -7.87
CA VAL A 304 13.34 5.40 -7.10
C VAL A 304 13.81 6.70 -6.45
N VAL A 305 13.55 6.83 -5.15
CA VAL A 305 13.89 8.01 -4.33
C VAL A 305 15.00 7.61 -3.36
N VAL A 306 16.20 7.38 -3.92
CA VAL A 306 17.40 6.95 -3.21
C VAL A 306 18.48 8.03 -3.33
N GLY A 307 19.10 8.40 -2.23
CA GLY A 307 20.17 9.39 -2.17
C GLY A 307 20.30 10.06 -0.80
N ASN A 308 21.10 11.14 -0.74
CA ASN A 308 21.21 11.95 0.47
C ASN A 308 19.91 12.75 0.75
N PRO A 309 19.76 13.35 1.96
CA PRO A 309 18.53 14.07 2.31
C PRO A 309 18.11 15.14 1.30
N ASP A 310 19.05 15.93 0.76
CA ASP A 310 18.74 17.02 -0.18
C ASP A 310 18.25 16.48 -1.53
N GLU A 311 18.83 15.39 -2.02
CA GLU A 311 18.38 14.72 -3.25
C GLU A 311 16.98 14.16 -3.08
N VAL A 312 16.70 13.52 -1.94
CA VAL A 312 15.38 12.98 -1.62
C VAL A 312 14.33 14.07 -1.51
N VAL A 313 14.63 15.17 -0.82
CA VAL A 313 13.73 16.35 -0.71
C VAL A 313 13.36 16.86 -2.11
N ARG A 314 14.36 17.13 -2.97
CA ARG A 314 14.11 17.64 -4.33
C ARG A 314 13.19 16.72 -5.15
N LYS A 315 13.37 15.39 -5.06
CA LYS A 315 12.48 14.45 -5.74
C LYS A 315 11.06 14.49 -5.16
N LEU A 316 10.93 14.50 -3.84
CA LEU A 316 9.62 14.53 -3.17
C LEU A 316 8.85 15.85 -3.41
N GLU A 317 9.53 16.97 -3.59
CA GLU A 317 8.90 18.23 -4.00
C GLU A 317 8.20 18.12 -5.36
N ASN A 318 8.72 17.30 -6.29
CA ASN A 318 8.06 17.07 -7.58
C ASN A 318 6.73 16.33 -7.40
N PHE A 319 6.67 15.34 -6.50
CA PHE A 319 5.42 14.65 -6.15
C PHE A 319 4.41 15.60 -5.51
N GLN A 320 4.88 16.46 -4.61
CA GLN A 320 4.01 17.48 -3.98
C GLN A 320 3.48 18.49 -5.01
N LYS A 321 4.34 19.00 -5.89
CA LYS A 321 3.94 19.93 -6.98
C LYS A 321 2.94 19.32 -7.95
N ALA A 322 3.05 18.01 -8.21
CA ALA A 322 2.08 17.29 -9.01
C ALA A 322 0.72 17.12 -8.32
N GLY A 323 0.67 17.34 -6.99
CA GLY A 323 -0.56 17.32 -6.21
C GLY A 323 -0.87 15.98 -5.55
N LEU A 324 0.14 15.10 -5.35
CA LEU A 324 -0.04 13.92 -4.51
C LEU A 324 -0.28 14.37 -3.07
N SER A 325 -1.30 13.81 -2.44
CA SER A 325 -1.60 14.06 -1.03
C SER A 325 -0.72 13.24 -0.10
N GLN A 326 -0.24 12.09 -0.58
CA GLN A 326 0.61 11.18 0.17
C GLN A 326 1.65 10.49 -0.73
N VAL A 327 2.85 10.27 -0.20
CA VAL A 327 3.81 9.29 -0.72
C VAL A 327 3.87 8.07 0.19
N ILE A 328 3.86 6.88 -0.41
CA ILE A 328 3.97 5.60 0.29
C ILE A 328 5.37 5.06 0.01
N MET A 329 6.21 5.03 1.03
CA MET A 329 7.61 4.65 0.93
C MET A 329 7.78 3.15 1.15
N PHE A 330 8.14 2.42 0.12
CA PHE A 330 8.55 1.03 0.26
C PHE A 330 9.96 0.97 0.89
N LYS A 331 10.09 0.29 2.01
CA LYS A 331 11.30 0.32 2.84
C LYS A 331 12.08 -1.00 2.86
N GLN A 332 11.40 -2.14 2.83
CA GLN A 332 12.03 -3.46 2.87
C GLN A 332 12.34 -4.00 1.47
N ALA A 333 12.84 -3.15 0.56
CA ALA A 333 13.12 -3.55 -0.82
C ALA A 333 14.30 -4.53 -0.87
N GLY A 334 14.05 -5.75 -1.34
CA GLY A 334 15.07 -6.75 -1.57
C GLY A 334 15.87 -7.11 -0.31
N ARG A 335 17.19 -6.97 -0.41
CA ARG A 335 18.14 -7.36 0.66
C ARG A 335 18.65 -6.19 1.49
N ILE A 336 17.96 -5.06 1.51
CA ILE A 336 18.40 -3.93 2.35
C ILE A 336 18.44 -4.38 3.81
N PRO A 337 19.61 -4.34 4.48
CA PRO A 337 19.72 -4.79 5.86
C PRO A 337 18.84 -3.94 6.81
N HIS A 338 18.24 -4.58 7.82
CA HIS A 338 17.41 -3.93 8.83
C HIS A 338 18.02 -2.63 9.38
N GLN A 339 19.32 -2.66 9.74
CA GLN A 339 20.01 -1.49 10.29
C GLN A 339 20.09 -0.31 9.31
N ASN A 340 20.19 -0.58 8.00
CA ASN A 340 20.17 0.46 6.97
C ASN A 340 18.75 1.05 6.83
N ILE A 341 17.72 0.21 6.90
CA ILE A 341 16.32 0.65 6.92
C ILE A 341 16.06 1.55 8.14
N MET A 342 16.49 1.13 9.34
CA MET A 342 16.34 1.91 10.57
C MET A 342 17.05 3.27 10.48
N ARG A 343 18.27 3.33 9.93
CA ARG A 343 18.99 4.59 9.70
C ARG A 343 18.25 5.49 8.70
N SER A 344 17.78 4.91 7.59
CA SER A 344 16.98 5.65 6.60
C SER A 344 15.70 6.21 7.21
N ILE A 345 14.94 5.45 8.02
CA ILE A 345 13.74 5.92 8.72
C ILE A 345 14.08 7.09 9.66
N LYS A 346 15.17 7.00 10.42
CA LYS A 346 15.64 8.10 11.29
C LYS A 346 15.93 9.37 10.50
N ARG A 347 16.64 9.26 9.36
CA ARG A 347 16.94 10.42 8.51
C ARG A 347 15.70 11.03 7.89
N ILE A 348 14.74 10.20 7.48
CA ILE A 348 13.43 10.71 7.00
C ILE A 348 12.75 11.52 8.11
N GLY A 349 12.67 10.99 9.32
CA GLY A 349 12.10 11.71 10.47
C GLY A 349 12.83 13.00 10.78
N GLN A 350 14.15 13.00 10.69
CA GLN A 350 15.01 14.14 11.05
C GLN A 350 15.06 15.24 9.99
N TYR A 351 15.11 14.89 8.69
CA TYR A 351 15.39 15.83 7.62
C TYR A 351 14.23 16.01 6.63
N ILE A 352 13.45 14.97 6.38
CA ILE A 352 12.43 14.97 5.33
C ILE A 352 11.07 15.44 5.88
N LEU A 353 10.58 14.78 6.93
CA LEU A 353 9.25 15.10 7.47
C LEU A 353 9.12 16.57 7.91
N PRO A 354 10.11 17.19 8.60
CA PRO A 354 10.03 18.60 8.98
C PRO A 354 10.04 19.56 7.79
N HIS A 355 10.73 19.22 6.69
CA HIS A 355 10.74 20.05 5.48
C HIS A 355 9.34 20.20 4.88
N PHE A 356 8.57 19.11 4.80
CA PHE A 356 7.22 19.10 4.22
C PHE A 356 6.12 19.47 5.21
N ASN A 357 6.39 19.42 6.50
CA ASN A 357 5.44 19.77 7.55
C ASN A 357 6.15 20.40 8.77
N PRO A 358 6.53 21.70 8.68
CA PRO A 358 7.33 22.39 9.70
C PRO A 358 6.62 22.52 11.06
N HIS A 359 5.30 22.33 11.12
CA HIS A 359 4.53 22.38 12.37
C HIS A 359 4.41 21.02 13.06
N ARG A 360 5.05 19.99 12.51
CA ARG A 360 5.02 18.64 13.08
C ARG A 360 5.88 18.60 14.34
N THR A 361 5.27 18.41 15.50
CA THR A 361 5.98 18.21 16.75
C THR A 361 6.52 16.79 16.77
N ILE A 362 7.81 16.60 16.54
CA ILE A 362 8.48 15.34 16.80
C ILE A 362 8.60 15.24 18.32
N ALA A 363 8.09 14.16 18.93
CA ALA A 363 8.43 13.83 20.30
C ALA A 363 9.93 13.44 20.33
N VAL A 364 10.79 14.42 20.51
CA VAL A 364 12.22 14.17 20.75
C VAL A 364 12.30 13.55 22.14
N GLU A 365 12.36 12.23 22.22
CA GLU A 365 12.89 11.59 23.41
C GLU A 365 14.37 11.96 23.47
N GLU A 366 14.69 12.91 24.36
CA GLU A 366 16.05 13.15 24.81
C GLU A 366 16.69 11.83 25.21
N ASN A 367 17.91 11.60 24.70
CA ASN A 367 18.77 10.46 24.98
C ASN A 367 18.68 9.97 26.44
N ARG A 368 17.87 8.94 26.69
CA ARG A 368 17.90 8.19 27.96
C ARG A 368 18.81 6.97 27.93
N PHE A 369 19.74 6.90 26.98
CA PHE A 369 20.80 5.88 26.94
C PHE A 369 22.17 6.53 26.82
N ALA A 370 22.48 7.40 27.79
CA ALA A 370 23.84 7.77 28.11
C ALA A 370 24.03 7.45 29.62
N ALA A 371 24.25 6.16 29.93
CA ALA A 371 24.91 5.66 31.11
C ALA A 371 25.27 4.19 30.89
#